data_38595ecca3931aab849bc05fdaa23d32
#
_entry.id   38595ecca3931aab849bc05fdaa23d32
#
_cell.length_a   1.000
_cell.length_b   1.000
_cell.length_c   1.000
_cell.angle_alpha   90.00
_cell.angle_beta   90.00
_cell.angle_gamma   90.00
#
_symmetry.space_group_name_H-M   'P 1'
#
loop_
_entity.id
_entity.type
_entity.pdbx_description
1 polymer ?
#
loop_
_entity_poly.entity_id
_entity_poly.type
_entity_poly.pdbx_seq_one_letter_code
_entity_poly.pdbx_strand_id
1 'polypeptide(L)'
;MSVRNLLHDVLGYEDNFIEQTVRTIFRNNRPVDDIDNVFIKDGDRLALGGAMPGIVGIVMGRDNPYKSFRSDISVQKEVKARNIEPITISMKIFSTLAVETGIDVLGRGILVESLTLADFLEEKSDLIIEADGKKGKELVEYIRTMKDKIGIRVIFE
;
A
#
# COMPACT_ATOMS: atom_id res chain seq x y z
N MET A 1 -11.24 -1.37 -10.25
CA MET A 1 -10.04 -1.35 -11.13
C MET A 1 -9.26 -2.64 -10.95
N SER A 2 -8.40 -3.05 -11.91
CA SER A 2 -7.50 -4.19 -11.70
C SER A 2 -6.34 -3.79 -10.76
N VAL A 3 -5.63 -4.83 -10.24
CA VAL A 3 -4.41 -4.57 -9.45
C VAL A 3 -3.37 -3.83 -10.29
N ARG A 4 -3.20 -4.18 -11.59
CA ARG A 4 -2.31 -3.44 -12.50
C ARG A 4 -2.68 -1.97 -12.57
N ASN A 5 -3.96 -1.65 -12.77
CA ASN A 5 -4.40 -0.25 -12.83
C ASN A 5 -4.16 0.52 -11.53
N LEU A 6 -4.29 -0.13 -10.37
CA LEU A 6 -3.91 0.51 -9.10
C LEU A 6 -2.41 0.86 -9.08
N LEU A 7 -1.55 -0.10 -9.46
CA LEU A 7 -0.11 0.11 -9.45
C LEU A 7 0.32 1.19 -10.45
N HIS A 8 -0.22 1.14 -11.66
CA HIS A 8 0.15 2.04 -12.74
C HIS A 8 -0.53 3.42 -12.62
N ASP A 9 -1.88 3.46 -12.58
CA ASP A 9 -2.63 4.71 -12.71
C ASP A 9 -2.73 5.48 -11.38
N VAL A 10 -2.75 4.77 -10.24
CA VAL A 10 -2.89 5.40 -8.91
C VAL A 10 -1.54 5.58 -8.22
N LEU A 11 -0.71 4.54 -8.18
CA LEU A 11 0.62 4.62 -7.56
C LEU A 11 1.69 5.17 -8.51
N GLY A 12 1.40 5.25 -9.82
CA GLY A 12 2.29 5.81 -10.83
C GLY A 12 3.54 4.97 -11.10
N TYR A 13 3.44 3.65 -10.87
CA TYR A 13 4.56 2.77 -11.15
C TYR A 13 4.63 2.44 -12.64
N GLU A 14 5.81 2.58 -13.22
CA GLU A 14 6.10 2.19 -14.58
C GLU A 14 5.94 0.66 -14.75
N ASP A 15 5.52 0.20 -15.93
CA ASP A 15 5.32 -1.24 -16.20
C ASP A 15 6.56 -2.06 -15.93
N ASN A 16 7.74 -1.57 -16.30
CA ASN A 16 9.00 -2.25 -16.01
C ASN A 16 9.25 -2.38 -14.49
N PHE A 17 8.94 -1.35 -13.72
CA PHE A 17 9.04 -1.39 -12.26
C PHE A 17 8.05 -2.39 -11.66
N ILE A 18 6.81 -2.43 -12.15
CA ILE A 18 5.78 -3.38 -11.73
C ILE A 18 6.26 -4.82 -11.95
N GLU A 19 6.85 -5.11 -13.11
CA GLU A 19 7.27 -6.47 -13.46
C GLU A 19 8.57 -6.89 -12.76
N GLN A 20 9.51 -5.99 -12.56
CA GLN A 20 10.82 -6.31 -12.01
C GLN A 20 10.89 -6.18 -10.48
N THR A 21 10.21 -5.19 -9.90
CA THR A 21 10.37 -4.82 -8.49
C THR A 21 9.18 -5.26 -7.62
N VAL A 22 7.94 -5.14 -8.11
CA VAL A 22 6.75 -5.55 -7.34
C VAL A 22 6.57 -7.08 -7.48
N ARG A 23 7.38 -7.82 -6.74
CA ARG A 23 7.47 -9.29 -6.88
C ARG A 23 6.44 -10.05 -6.05
N THR A 24 5.90 -9.44 -4.99
CA THR A 24 4.99 -10.09 -4.06
C THR A 24 3.75 -9.23 -3.88
N ILE A 25 2.60 -9.81 -4.16
CA ILE A 25 1.30 -9.14 -4.00
C ILE A 25 0.34 -10.10 -3.29
N PHE A 26 -0.28 -9.61 -2.23
CA PHE A 26 -1.38 -10.29 -1.57
C PHE A 26 -2.63 -9.40 -1.59
N ARG A 27 -3.79 -10.01 -1.80
CA ARG A 27 -5.09 -9.42 -1.58
C ARG A 27 -5.85 -10.26 -0.55
N ASN A 28 -6.21 -9.65 0.56
CA ASN A 28 -6.90 -10.33 1.67
C ASN A 28 -6.16 -11.60 2.14
N ASN A 29 -4.84 -11.49 2.29
CA ASN A 29 -3.90 -12.55 2.67
C ASN A 29 -3.74 -13.69 1.63
N ARG A 30 -4.27 -13.54 0.42
CA ARG A 30 -4.12 -14.53 -0.66
C ARG A 30 -3.18 -14.00 -1.73
N PRO A 31 -2.22 -14.81 -2.20
CA PRO A 31 -1.31 -14.40 -3.26
C PRO A 31 -2.04 -14.02 -4.56
N VAL A 32 -1.56 -12.98 -5.22
CA VAL A 32 -2.07 -12.51 -6.51
C VAL A 32 -0.99 -12.72 -7.56
N ASP A 33 -1.27 -13.53 -8.56
CA ASP A 33 -0.40 -13.76 -9.72
C ASP A 33 -0.84 -12.94 -10.93
N ASP A 34 -2.13 -12.96 -11.22
CA ASP A 34 -2.71 -12.29 -12.39
C ASP A 34 -3.23 -10.91 -12.01
N ILE A 35 -2.33 -9.94 -12.06
CA ILE A 35 -2.66 -8.55 -11.69
C ILE A 35 -3.59 -7.85 -12.68
N ASP A 36 -3.72 -8.38 -13.89
CA ASP A 36 -4.60 -7.84 -14.93
C ASP A 36 -6.07 -8.25 -14.72
N ASN A 37 -6.29 -9.46 -14.22
CA ASN A 37 -7.62 -10.06 -14.06
C ASN A 37 -8.06 -10.24 -12.60
N VAL A 38 -7.34 -9.68 -11.65
CA VAL A 38 -7.75 -9.57 -10.24
C VAL A 38 -8.17 -8.14 -9.97
N PHE A 39 -9.42 -7.94 -9.52
CA PHE A 39 -10.01 -6.62 -9.32
C PHE A 39 -10.12 -6.26 -7.85
N ILE A 40 -9.82 -5.02 -7.54
CA ILE A 40 -9.87 -4.45 -6.20
C ILE A 40 -11.30 -4.03 -5.90
N LYS A 41 -11.74 -4.31 -4.68
CA LYS A 41 -13.06 -3.99 -4.12
C LYS A 41 -12.92 -3.08 -2.90
N ASP A 42 -14.00 -2.42 -2.54
CA ASP A 42 -14.03 -1.64 -1.31
C ASP A 42 -13.75 -2.53 -0.09
N GLY A 43 -12.97 -2.00 0.85
CA GLY A 43 -12.51 -2.71 2.04
C GLY A 43 -11.40 -3.75 1.82
N ASP A 44 -10.90 -3.95 0.60
CA ASP A 44 -9.79 -4.88 0.36
C ASP A 44 -8.51 -4.46 1.12
N ARG A 45 -7.76 -5.48 1.54
CA ARG A 45 -6.42 -5.31 2.12
C ARG A 45 -5.38 -5.81 1.13
N LEU A 46 -4.54 -4.91 0.66
CA LEU A 46 -3.41 -5.22 -0.21
C LEU A 46 -2.10 -5.20 0.56
N ALA A 47 -1.22 -6.15 0.26
CA ALA A 47 0.15 -6.11 0.70
C ALA A 47 1.06 -6.24 -0.53
N LEU A 48 1.97 -5.28 -0.68
CA LEU A 48 2.90 -5.15 -1.79
C LEU A 48 4.33 -5.26 -1.29
N GLY A 49 5.15 -6.06 -1.95
CA GLY A 49 6.55 -6.21 -1.59
C GLY A 49 7.44 -6.54 -2.77
N GLY A 50 8.72 -6.32 -2.57
CA GLY A 50 9.76 -6.80 -3.47
C GLY A 50 9.97 -8.32 -3.37
N ALA A 51 11.08 -8.79 -3.87
CA ALA A 51 11.48 -10.18 -3.70
C ALA A 51 11.72 -10.50 -2.21
N MET A 52 11.13 -11.59 -1.75
CA MET A 52 11.36 -12.10 -0.40
C MET A 52 12.42 -13.19 -0.41
N PRO A 53 13.35 -13.21 0.56
CA PRO A 53 14.37 -14.24 0.63
C PRO A 53 13.80 -15.61 1.07
N GLY A 54 14.54 -16.66 0.72
CA GLY A 54 14.23 -18.03 1.13
C GLY A 54 13.11 -18.69 0.30
N ILE A 55 12.94 -20.00 0.52
CA ILE A 55 12.02 -20.83 -0.27
C ILE A 55 10.59 -20.30 -0.21
N VAL A 56 10.10 -19.91 0.97
CA VAL A 56 8.74 -19.37 1.13
C VAL A 56 8.57 -18.08 0.33
N GLY A 57 9.59 -17.19 0.37
CA GLY A 57 9.57 -15.94 -0.40
C GLY A 57 9.53 -16.19 -1.90
N ILE A 58 10.30 -17.15 -2.37
CA ILE A 58 10.30 -17.55 -3.79
C ILE A 58 8.92 -18.07 -4.19
N VAL A 59 8.35 -18.99 -3.41
CA VAL A 59 7.04 -19.59 -3.72
C VAL A 59 5.91 -18.56 -3.68
N MET A 60 5.98 -17.58 -2.78
CA MET A 60 4.95 -16.52 -2.64
C MET A 60 5.09 -15.38 -3.66
N GLY A 61 6.24 -15.26 -4.31
CA GLY A 61 6.44 -14.26 -5.36
C GLY A 61 5.64 -14.54 -6.63
N ARG A 62 5.32 -13.48 -7.38
CA ARG A 62 4.72 -13.60 -8.73
C ARG A 62 5.72 -14.23 -9.70
N ASP A 63 5.23 -14.83 -10.75
CA ASP A 63 6.01 -15.36 -11.90
C ASP A 63 7.14 -16.29 -11.51
N ASN A 64 6.98 -17.05 -10.44
CA ASN A 64 7.94 -18.08 -10.06
C ASN A 64 7.49 -19.45 -10.60
N PRO A 65 8.45 -20.37 -10.88
CA PRO A 65 8.15 -21.69 -11.43
C PRO A 65 7.35 -22.58 -10.46
N TYR A 66 7.33 -22.24 -9.18
CA TYR A 66 6.69 -23.04 -8.12
C TYR A 66 5.31 -22.52 -7.72
N LYS A 67 4.76 -21.52 -8.43
CA LYS A 67 3.42 -20.96 -8.13
C LYS A 67 2.30 -21.99 -8.15
N SER A 68 2.46 -23.08 -8.88
CA SER A 68 1.49 -24.19 -8.92
C SER A 68 1.29 -24.87 -7.57
N PHE A 69 2.30 -24.86 -6.68
CA PHE A 69 2.18 -25.45 -5.34
C PHE A 69 1.24 -24.66 -4.41
N ARG A 70 0.84 -23.45 -4.78
CA ARG A 70 -0.07 -22.60 -4.01
C ARG A 70 -1.32 -22.16 -4.76
N SER A 71 -1.64 -22.84 -5.88
CA SER A 71 -2.81 -22.54 -6.72
C SER A 71 -4.12 -22.45 -5.92
N ASP A 72 -4.28 -23.30 -4.91
CA ASP A 72 -5.49 -23.37 -4.08
C ASP A 72 -5.68 -22.15 -3.17
N ILE A 73 -4.60 -21.48 -2.81
CA ILE A 73 -4.64 -20.28 -1.96
C ILE A 73 -4.51 -18.97 -2.75
N SER A 74 -4.12 -19.04 -4.03
CA SER A 74 -4.01 -17.84 -4.89
C SER A 74 -5.39 -17.29 -5.25
N VAL A 75 -5.44 -15.97 -5.48
CA VAL A 75 -6.65 -15.32 -5.97
C VAL A 75 -6.92 -15.77 -7.40
N GLN A 76 -8.13 -16.28 -7.65
CA GLN A 76 -8.56 -16.67 -8.99
C GLN A 76 -8.96 -15.45 -9.82
N LYS A 77 -8.96 -15.62 -11.16
CA LYS A 77 -9.45 -14.59 -12.07
C LYS A 77 -10.89 -14.19 -11.76
N GLU A 78 -11.18 -12.93 -11.84
CA GLU A 78 -12.48 -12.36 -11.53
C GLU A 78 -13.07 -11.68 -12.76
N VAL A 79 -14.41 -11.62 -12.82
CA VAL A 79 -15.11 -10.83 -13.83
C VAL A 79 -15.12 -9.36 -13.35
N LYS A 80 -14.79 -8.43 -14.23
CA LYS A 80 -14.77 -7.00 -13.94
C LYS A 80 -16.15 -6.52 -13.51
N ALA A 81 -16.32 -6.14 -12.26
CA ALA A 81 -17.49 -5.39 -11.81
C ALA A 81 -17.34 -3.91 -12.20
N ARG A 82 -18.43 -3.29 -12.68
CA ARG A 82 -18.46 -1.83 -12.90
C ARG A 82 -18.76 -1.15 -11.56
N ASN A 83 -17.72 -0.79 -10.83
CA ASN A 83 -17.87 0.14 -9.72
C ASN A 83 -17.52 1.54 -10.22
N ILE A 84 -18.46 2.47 -10.05
CA ILE A 84 -18.31 3.88 -10.39
C ILE A 84 -18.00 4.70 -9.13
N GLU A 85 -18.24 4.14 -7.95
CA GLU A 85 -18.02 4.83 -6.67
C GLU A 85 -16.56 4.75 -6.21
N PRO A 86 -16.07 5.78 -5.53
CA PRO A 86 -14.78 5.74 -4.85
C PRO A 86 -14.73 4.57 -3.87
N ILE A 87 -13.61 3.85 -3.85
CA ILE A 87 -13.38 2.74 -2.92
C ILE A 87 -12.23 3.08 -1.99
N THR A 88 -12.31 2.57 -0.77
CA THR A 88 -11.24 2.67 0.23
C THR A 88 -10.60 1.30 0.42
N ILE A 89 -9.29 1.25 0.33
CA ILE A 89 -8.51 0.03 0.57
C ILE A 89 -7.48 0.27 1.66
N SER A 90 -7.11 -0.79 2.36
CA SER A 90 -5.94 -0.78 3.24
C SER A 90 -4.74 -1.32 2.49
N MET A 91 -3.63 -0.61 2.53
CA MET A 91 -2.41 -1.01 1.82
C MET A 91 -1.22 -1.10 2.78
N LYS A 92 -0.48 -2.19 2.68
CA LYS A 92 0.80 -2.40 3.35
C LYS A 92 1.88 -2.55 2.29
N ILE A 93 2.90 -1.73 2.36
CA ILE A 93 4.11 -1.86 1.54
C ILE A 93 5.23 -2.33 2.46
N PHE A 94 5.99 -3.32 2.03
CA PHE A 94 7.03 -3.94 2.86
C PHE A 94 8.29 -4.28 2.07
N SER A 95 9.35 -4.70 2.80
CA SER A 95 10.65 -5.05 2.23
C SER A 95 11.29 -3.85 1.51
N THR A 96 12.15 -4.11 0.53
CA THR A 96 12.84 -3.08 -0.28
C THR A 96 11.86 -2.14 -0.96
N LEU A 97 10.69 -2.62 -1.37
CA LEU A 97 9.68 -1.81 -2.01
C LEU A 97 9.21 -0.63 -1.12
N ALA A 98 9.13 -0.82 0.19
CA ALA A 98 8.77 0.26 1.11
C ALA A 98 9.82 1.39 1.13
N VAL A 99 11.09 1.03 1.01
CA VAL A 99 12.19 2.00 0.94
C VAL A 99 12.19 2.75 -0.40
N GLU A 100 11.96 2.03 -1.49
CA GLU A 100 12.00 2.60 -2.83
C GLU A 100 10.81 3.52 -3.14
N THR A 101 9.63 3.22 -2.58
CA THR A 101 8.39 3.91 -2.98
C THR A 101 7.70 4.68 -1.86
N GLY A 102 8.19 4.59 -0.62
CA GLY A 102 7.52 5.18 0.55
C GLY A 102 7.33 6.69 0.43
N ILE A 103 8.34 7.41 -0.06
CA ILE A 103 8.29 8.86 -0.28
C ILE A 103 7.18 9.22 -1.28
N ASP A 104 7.13 8.53 -2.41
CA ASP A 104 6.14 8.80 -3.47
C ASP A 104 4.71 8.51 -3.00
N VAL A 105 4.52 7.40 -2.27
CA VAL A 105 3.21 7.05 -1.72
C VAL A 105 2.72 8.07 -0.70
N LEU A 106 3.59 8.51 0.21
CA LEU A 106 3.27 9.56 1.19
C LEU A 106 3.02 10.91 0.50
N GLY A 107 3.77 11.20 -0.56
CA GLY A 107 3.58 12.41 -1.37
C GLY A 107 2.28 12.46 -2.17
N ARG A 108 1.66 11.30 -2.46
CA ARG A 108 0.34 11.22 -3.15
C ARG A 108 -0.84 11.47 -2.22
N GLY A 109 -0.64 11.21 -0.94
CA GLY A 109 -1.67 11.34 0.09
C GLY A 109 -2.26 9.98 0.48
N ILE A 110 -2.43 9.79 1.77
CA ILE A 110 -2.96 8.58 2.38
C ILE A 110 -3.99 8.92 3.45
N LEU A 111 -4.85 7.97 3.77
CA LEU A 111 -5.73 8.03 4.93
C LEU A 111 -5.10 7.24 6.08
N VAL A 112 -5.01 7.85 7.25
CA VAL A 112 -4.50 7.20 8.47
C VAL A 112 -5.45 7.44 9.64
N GLU A 113 -5.47 6.51 10.58
CA GLU A 113 -6.17 6.70 11.85
C GLU A 113 -5.46 7.81 12.65
N SER A 114 -6.20 8.84 13.07
CA SER A 114 -5.63 10.02 13.75
C SER A 114 -4.84 9.66 15.00
N LEU A 115 -5.36 8.77 15.84
CA LEU A 115 -4.67 8.33 17.06
C LEU A 115 -3.38 7.57 16.75
N THR A 116 -3.40 6.68 15.75
CA THR A 116 -2.20 5.95 15.32
C THR A 116 -1.12 6.91 14.80
N LEU A 117 -1.53 7.95 14.06
CA LEU A 117 -0.59 8.96 13.59
C LEU A 117 -0.03 9.78 14.76
N ALA A 118 -0.88 10.20 15.68
CA ALA A 118 -0.44 10.98 16.85
C ALA A 118 0.56 10.20 17.71
N ASP A 119 0.29 8.91 17.97
CA ASP A 119 1.19 8.04 18.74
C ASP A 119 2.53 7.84 18.01
N PHE A 120 2.50 7.66 16.68
CA PHE A 120 3.72 7.55 15.88
C PHE A 120 4.55 8.84 15.93
N LEU A 121 3.90 10.00 15.91
CA LEU A 121 4.58 11.30 15.89
C LEU A 121 5.03 11.78 17.28
N GLU A 122 4.54 11.19 18.36
CA GLU A 122 4.84 11.67 19.72
C GLU A 122 6.35 11.77 20.00
N GLU A 123 7.11 10.77 19.54
CA GLU A 123 8.58 10.74 19.66
C GLU A 123 9.33 11.29 18.43
N LYS A 124 8.59 11.71 17.39
CA LYS A 124 9.15 12.09 16.08
C LYS A 124 8.68 13.46 15.61
N SER A 125 8.01 14.20 16.47
CA SER A 125 7.45 15.51 16.11
C SER A 125 8.50 16.52 15.64
N ASP A 126 9.74 16.38 16.10
CA ASP A 126 10.87 17.23 15.69
C ASP A 126 11.31 17.02 14.23
N LEU A 127 10.90 15.89 13.62
CA LEU A 127 11.15 15.61 12.21
C LEU A 127 10.18 16.33 11.28
N ILE A 128 9.13 16.94 11.83
CA ILE A 128 8.11 17.65 11.06
C ILE A 128 8.34 19.13 11.18
N ILE A 129 8.58 19.77 10.05
CA ILE A 129 8.80 21.22 10.00
C ILE A 129 7.51 21.93 10.38
N GLU A 130 6.43 21.61 9.70
CA GLU A 130 5.10 22.17 9.95
C GLU A 130 4.02 21.31 9.31
N ALA A 131 2.84 21.26 9.91
CA ALA A 131 1.62 20.76 9.28
C ALA A 131 0.42 21.57 9.79
N ASP A 132 -0.39 22.08 8.88
CA ASP A 132 -1.60 22.87 9.17
C ASP A 132 -1.34 24.05 10.15
N GLY A 133 -0.20 24.73 9.98
CA GLY A 133 0.24 25.84 10.82
C GLY A 133 0.74 25.44 12.21
N LYS A 134 0.91 24.15 12.50
CA LYS A 134 1.31 23.62 13.81
C LYS A 134 2.62 22.85 13.74
N LYS A 135 3.34 22.81 14.86
CA LYS A 135 4.67 22.19 14.99
C LYS A 135 4.78 21.38 16.28
N GLY A 136 5.69 20.41 16.26
CA GLY A 136 6.07 19.66 17.45
C GLY A 136 4.88 19.09 18.22
N LYS A 137 4.88 19.26 19.54
CA LYS A 137 3.82 18.73 20.41
C LYS A 137 2.44 19.32 20.15
N GLU A 138 2.34 20.58 19.74
CA GLU A 138 1.05 21.19 19.40
C GLU A 138 0.38 20.48 18.22
N LEU A 139 1.16 20.06 17.22
CA LEU A 139 0.65 19.28 16.12
C LEU A 139 0.13 17.90 16.59
N VAL A 140 0.87 17.22 17.46
CA VAL A 140 0.47 15.92 17.99
C VAL A 140 -0.84 16.02 18.76
N GLU A 141 -0.96 17.01 19.65
CA GLU A 141 -2.19 17.24 20.41
C GLU A 141 -3.37 17.58 19.48
N TYR A 142 -3.14 18.41 18.47
CA TYR A 142 -4.17 18.74 17.47
C TYR A 142 -4.66 17.49 16.74
N ILE A 143 -3.75 16.61 16.28
CA ILE A 143 -4.11 15.35 15.61
C ILE A 143 -4.91 14.46 16.57
N ARG A 144 -4.60 14.40 17.85
CA ARG A 144 -5.34 13.64 18.86
C ARG A 144 -6.79 14.13 19.04
N THR A 145 -7.08 15.41 18.75
CA THR A 145 -8.46 15.93 18.81
C THR A 145 -9.29 15.51 17.61
N MET A 146 -8.66 15.11 16.51
CA MET A 146 -9.35 14.64 15.32
C MET A 146 -9.95 13.26 15.58
N LYS A 147 -11.13 13.02 15.03
CA LYS A 147 -11.83 11.73 15.11
C LYS A 147 -11.66 11.02 13.77
N ASP A 148 -11.63 9.70 13.84
CA ASP A 148 -11.60 8.85 12.66
C ASP A 148 -10.32 8.96 11.81
N LYS A 149 -10.44 8.63 10.52
CA LYS A 149 -9.36 8.72 9.55
C LYS A 149 -9.19 10.13 9.04
N ILE A 150 -7.95 10.54 8.96
CA ILE A 150 -7.56 11.84 8.39
C ILE A 150 -6.72 11.62 7.13
N GLY A 151 -6.93 12.50 6.15
CA GLY A 151 -6.08 12.54 4.96
C GLY A 151 -4.80 13.30 5.27
N ILE A 152 -3.68 12.67 5.00
CA ILE A 152 -2.37 13.33 5.09
C ILE A 152 -1.63 13.23 3.76
N ARG A 153 -0.83 14.25 3.47
CA ARG A 153 0.12 14.27 2.38
C ARG A 153 1.45 14.78 2.93
N VAL A 154 2.52 14.04 2.70
CA VAL A 154 3.85 14.44 3.17
C VAL A 154 4.61 15.10 2.05
N ILE A 155 5.19 16.28 2.34
CA ILE A 155 6.12 16.99 1.47
C ILE A 155 7.49 16.86 2.15
N PHE A 156 8.46 16.33 1.41
CA PHE A 156 9.83 16.17 1.88
C PHE A 156 10.67 17.35 1.37
N GLU A 157 11.43 17.96 2.27
CA GLU A 157 12.40 19.04 1.96
C GLU A 157 13.84 18.52 2.04
#